data_4f65cc913b2eb51f39640895c73ec22f
#
_entry.id   4f65cc913b2eb51f39640895c73ec22f
#
_cell.length_a   1.000
_cell.length_b   1.000
_cell.length_c   1.000
_cell.angle_alpha   90.00
_cell.angle_beta   90.00
_cell.angle_gamma   90.00
#
_symmetry.space_group_name_H-M   'P 1'
#
loop_
_entity.id
_entity.type
_entity.pdbx_description
1 polymer ?
#
loop_
_entity_poly.entity_id
_entity_poly.type
_entity_poly.pdbx_seq_one_letter_code
_entity_poly.pdbx_strand_id
1 'polypeptide(L)'
;MGKFCNAVQALSLTGYLLDDERYSRHAAKLVRTWFLDEATRMNPNLNFGQGVPGRTTGRGPGIIDTRGFMLVLDAVELLDESVWSDEDQTGLQAWFDEYQNWLKDSPLGQHEERATNNHGSWHAAQRARYALFAGKENIAREIIAGAKTRIGNQFDAEGNQAAEHKRTLSLHYCLFNLTALSRLARVGDKVGEDLWEYTPDHGCGIRKGLDVLMPYLSKTNESEWPHEQIKPVEIPPSAHLTLLLFSQHFNDPTYALAVSKNALRNEERNFTVLVVSGARDAGSSSVAGEKAMIPADE
;
A
#
# COMPACT_ATOMS: atom_id res chain seq x y z
N MET A 1 8.41 -11.92 -6.81
CA MET A 1 7.76 -10.60 -6.73
C MET A 1 8.09 -9.88 -5.41
N GLY A 2 7.72 -10.36 -4.22
CA GLY A 2 7.97 -9.65 -2.95
C GLY A 2 9.44 -9.26 -2.72
N LYS A 3 10.40 -10.15 -2.97
CA LYS A 3 11.84 -9.82 -2.86
C LYS A 3 12.25 -8.67 -3.79
N PHE A 4 11.71 -8.64 -5.00
CA PHE A 4 11.94 -7.56 -5.96
C PHE A 4 11.41 -6.21 -5.43
N CYS A 5 10.14 -6.14 -5.01
CA CYS A 5 9.56 -4.91 -4.48
C CYS A 5 10.33 -4.38 -3.27
N ASN A 6 10.68 -5.26 -2.33
CA ASN A 6 11.47 -4.89 -1.15
C ASN A 6 12.89 -4.40 -1.51
N ALA A 7 13.53 -5.04 -2.50
CA ALA A 7 14.86 -4.62 -2.95
C ALA A 7 14.82 -3.23 -3.60
N VAL A 8 13.87 -2.99 -4.51
CA VAL A 8 13.71 -1.67 -5.14
C VAL A 8 13.46 -0.60 -4.10
N GLN A 9 12.53 -0.82 -3.17
CA GLN A 9 12.22 0.12 -2.11
C GLN A 9 13.44 0.43 -1.23
N ALA A 10 14.15 -0.61 -0.75
CA ALA A 10 15.32 -0.42 0.10
C ALA A 10 16.45 0.33 -0.62
N LEU A 11 16.73 -0.03 -1.88
CA LEU A 11 17.77 0.61 -2.68
C LEU A 11 17.44 2.07 -2.99
N SER A 12 16.24 2.37 -3.46
CA SER A 12 15.85 3.75 -3.77
C SER A 12 15.89 4.64 -2.52
N LEU A 13 15.38 4.14 -1.40
CA LEU A 13 15.41 4.87 -0.14
C LEU A 13 16.85 5.08 0.37
N THR A 14 17.70 4.06 0.28
CA THR A 14 19.11 4.17 0.68
C THR A 14 19.85 5.17 -0.20
N GLY A 15 19.64 5.12 -1.52
CA GLY A 15 20.22 6.09 -2.45
C GLY A 15 19.83 7.52 -2.14
N TYR A 16 18.54 7.74 -1.89
CA TYR A 16 17.99 9.05 -1.54
C TYR A 16 18.54 9.59 -0.19
N LEU A 17 18.54 8.76 0.86
CA LEU A 17 18.96 9.19 2.21
C LEU A 17 20.47 9.41 2.32
N LEU A 18 21.27 8.62 1.61
CA LEU A 18 22.74 8.70 1.66
C LEU A 18 23.33 9.57 0.54
N ASP A 19 22.49 10.07 -0.39
CA ASP A 19 22.94 10.78 -1.60
C ASP A 19 23.97 9.95 -2.39
N ASP A 20 23.67 8.65 -2.56
CA ASP A 20 24.58 7.66 -3.17
C ASP A 20 23.92 6.98 -4.38
N GLU A 21 24.26 7.48 -5.57
CA GLU A 21 23.74 6.99 -6.84
C GLU A 21 23.94 5.47 -7.09
N ARG A 22 24.90 4.83 -6.45
CA ARG A 22 25.14 3.38 -6.66
C ARG A 22 23.88 2.57 -6.30
N TYR A 23 23.18 2.96 -5.24
CA TYR A 23 21.93 2.33 -4.83
C TYR A 23 20.79 2.67 -5.79
N SER A 24 20.64 3.94 -6.15
CA SER A 24 19.61 4.40 -7.09
C SER A 24 19.78 3.77 -8.47
N ARG A 25 21.00 3.66 -8.99
CA ARG A 25 21.31 2.95 -10.25
C ARG A 25 20.93 1.48 -10.20
N HIS A 26 21.15 0.82 -9.06
CA HIS A 26 20.77 -0.58 -8.93
C HIS A 26 19.25 -0.75 -8.85
N ALA A 27 18.54 0.12 -8.13
CA ALA A 27 17.08 0.16 -8.12
C ALA A 27 16.51 0.37 -9.53
N ALA A 28 16.98 1.38 -10.25
CA ALA A 28 16.58 1.66 -11.63
C ALA A 28 16.80 0.44 -12.55
N LYS A 29 17.96 -0.22 -12.44
CA LYS A 29 18.24 -1.45 -13.19
C LYS A 29 17.22 -2.53 -12.93
N LEU A 30 16.86 -2.77 -11.66
CA LEU A 30 15.86 -3.79 -11.30
C LEU A 30 14.48 -3.45 -11.90
N VAL A 31 14.08 -2.17 -11.86
CA VAL A 31 12.80 -1.72 -12.43
C VAL A 31 12.79 -1.88 -13.95
N ARG A 32 13.85 -1.47 -14.66
CA ARG A 32 13.99 -1.68 -16.11
C ARG A 32 13.89 -3.17 -16.46
N THR A 33 14.65 -4.01 -15.78
CA THR A 33 14.65 -5.47 -16.03
C THR A 33 13.28 -6.08 -15.84
N TRP A 34 12.51 -5.61 -14.85
CA TRP A 34 11.21 -6.20 -14.55
C TRP A 34 10.07 -5.70 -15.45
N PHE A 35 10.13 -4.43 -15.89
CA PHE A 35 9.00 -3.79 -16.57
C PHE A 35 9.29 -3.31 -17.98
N LEU A 36 10.56 -3.01 -18.36
CA LEU A 36 10.88 -2.31 -19.58
C LEU A 36 11.68 -3.15 -20.59
N ASP A 37 12.67 -3.91 -20.14
CA ASP A 37 13.56 -4.68 -21.01
C ASP A 37 12.78 -5.77 -21.77
N GLU A 38 12.76 -5.73 -23.08
CA GLU A 38 11.99 -6.64 -23.94
C GLU A 38 12.28 -8.11 -23.66
N ALA A 39 13.54 -8.44 -23.34
CA ALA A 39 13.97 -9.83 -23.10
C ALA A 39 13.52 -10.40 -21.75
N THR A 40 13.18 -9.54 -20.76
CA THR A 40 12.97 -9.97 -19.37
C THR A 40 11.71 -9.43 -18.75
N ARG A 41 11.09 -8.40 -19.34
CA ARG A 41 9.94 -7.73 -18.75
C ARG A 41 8.77 -8.67 -18.52
N MET A 42 8.13 -8.47 -17.40
CA MET A 42 6.86 -9.09 -17.11
C MET A 42 5.78 -8.56 -18.08
N ASN A 43 4.93 -9.45 -18.61
CA ASN A 43 3.74 -8.98 -19.31
C ASN A 43 2.80 -8.26 -18.33
N PRO A 44 2.08 -7.20 -18.76
CA PRO A 44 1.18 -6.44 -17.90
C PRO A 44 -0.13 -7.20 -17.61
N ASN A 45 -0.01 -8.40 -17.04
CA ASN A 45 -1.13 -9.24 -16.65
C ASN A 45 -0.72 -10.28 -15.58
N LEU A 46 -1.71 -10.88 -14.93
CA LEU A 46 -1.56 -12.00 -14.00
C LEU A 46 -2.39 -13.22 -14.41
N ASN A 47 -2.40 -13.55 -15.68
CA ASN A 47 -3.12 -14.72 -16.21
C ASN A 47 -2.75 -16.02 -15.51
N PHE A 48 -1.56 -16.09 -14.90
CA PHE A 48 -1.04 -17.26 -14.20
C PHE A 48 -0.89 -17.06 -12.68
N GLY A 49 -1.41 -15.94 -12.15
CA GLY A 49 -1.31 -15.61 -10.72
C GLY A 49 -1.94 -16.69 -9.84
N GLN A 50 -1.17 -17.23 -8.89
CA GLN A 50 -1.58 -18.30 -7.98
C GLN A 50 -2.22 -19.51 -8.71
N GLY A 51 -1.71 -19.86 -9.88
CA GLY A 51 -2.14 -21.06 -10.61
C GLY A 51 -1.94 -22.32 -9.76
N VAL A 52 -2.86 -23.29 -9.91
CA VAL A 52 -2.80 -24.58 -9.23
C VAL A 52 -2.66 -25.66 -10.29
N PRO A 53 -1.51 -26.36 -10.39
CA PRO A 53 -1.29 -27.40 -11.38
C PRO A 53 -2.44 -28.42 -11.42
N GLY A 54 -2.93 -28.72 -12.63
CA GLY A 54 -4.04 -29.65 -12.85
C GLY A 54 -5.44 -29.12 -12.48
N ARG A 55 -5.56 -27.85 -11.97
CA ARG A 55 -6.85 -27.25 -11.59
C ARG A 55 -7.13 -25.93 -12.29
N THR A 56 -6.20 -25.00 -12.25
CA THR A 56 -6.36 -23.67 -12.87
C THR A 56 -5.01 -23.08 -13.26
N THR A 57 -4.95 -22.41 -14.41
CA THR A 57 -3.75 -21.70 -14.88
C THR A 57 -3.47 -20.46 -14.07
N GLY A 58 -4.53 -19.76 -13.61
CA GLY A 58 -4.49 -18.59 -12.72
C GLY A 58 -5.86 -18.36 -12.11
N ARG A 59 -5.93 -17.49 -11.11
CA ARG A 59 -7.16 -17.17 -10.39
C ARG A 59 -7.16 -15.72 -9.90
N GLY A 60 -8.35 -15.13 -9.77
CA GLY A 60 -8.54 -13.74 -9.30
C GLY A 60 -7.77 -13.41 -8.03
N PRO A 61 -7.85 -14.21 -6.95
CA PRO A 61 -7.08 -13.97 -5.71
C PRO A 61 -5.57 -13.80 -5.91
N GLY A 62 -4.99 -14.24 -7.03
CA GLY A 62 -3.59 -14.00 -7.35
C GLY A 62 -3.24 -12.53 -7.59
N ILE A 63 -4.21 -11.69 -7.94
CA ILE A 63 -4.01 -10.25 -8.18
C ILE A 63 -3.44 -9.53 -6.96
N ILE A 64 -3.79 -9.96 -5.75
CA ILE A 64 -3.28 -9.37 -4.51
C ILE A 64 -1.74 -9.46 -4.37
N ASP A 65 -1.10 -10.39 -5.09
CA ASP A 65 0.35 -10.56 -5.02
C ASP A 65 1.11 -9.38 -5.63
N THR A 66 0.46 -8.58 -6.52
CA THR A 66 1.06 -7.37 -7.13
C THR A 66 0.84 -6.10 -6.32
N ARG A 67 0.18 -6.14 -5.15
CA ARG A 67 0.03 -4.96 -4.28
C ARG A 67 1.37 -4.29 -3.92
N GLY A 68 2.46 -5.05 -3.90
CA GLY A 68 3.81 -4.54 -3.69
C GLY A 68 4.31 -3.60 -4.80
N PHE A 69 3.73 -3.63 -5.98
CA PHE A 69 4.09 -2.69 -7.06
C PHE A 69 3.74 -1.23 -6.70
N MET A 70 2.76 -0.99 -5.84
CA MET A 70 2.52 0.37 -5.33
C MET A 70 3.75 0.93 -4.61
N LEU A 71 4.48 0.10 -3.84
CA LEU A 71 5.73 0.50 -3.18
C LEU A 71 6.87 0.73 -4.19
N VAL A 72 6.87 -0.02 -5.31
CA VAL A 72 7.84 0.21 -6.39
C VAL A 72 7.60 1.58 -7.03
N LEU A 73 6.35 1.98 -7.24
CA LEU A 73 6.02 3.30 -7.77
C LEU A 73 6.45 4.42 -6.82
N ASP A 74 6.21 4.25 -5.52
CA ASP A 74 6.66 5.21 -4.50
C ASP A 74 8.21 5.29 -4.49
N ALA A 75 8.90 4.17 -4.70
CA ALA A 75 10.36 4.10 -4.73
C ALA A 75 10.96 4.74 -6.00
N VAL A 76 10.29 4.61 -7.14
CA VAL A 76 10.71 5.26 -8.40
C VAL A 76 10.66 6.79 -8.29
N GLU A 77 9.69 7.34 -7.57
CA GLU A 77 9.59 8.78 -7.31
C GLU A 77 10.78 9.36 -6.50
N LEU A 78 11.60 8.50 -5.89
CA LEU A 78 12.83 8.89 -5.17
C LEU A 78 14.09 8.83 -6.06
N LEU A 79 13.97 8.35 -7.30
CA LEU A 79 15.11 8.25 -8.21
C LEU A 79 15.40 9.59 -8.86
N ASP A 80 16.68 9.95 -8.90
CA ASP A 80 17.16 11.16 -9.57
C ASP A 80 17.11 11.02 -11.10
N GLU A 81 16.92 12.12 -11.81
CA GLU A 81 16.89 12.19 -13.29
C GLU A 81 18.20 11.67 -13.92
N SER A 82 19.34 11.74 -13.21
CA SER A 82 20.61 11.18 -13.67
C SER A 82 20.60 9.66 -13.82
N VAL A 83 19.68 8.98 -13.13
CA VAL A 83 19.58 7.50 -13.11
C VAL A 83 18.26 6.97 -13.67
N TRP A 84 17.21 7.79 -13.73
CA TRP A 84 15.88 7.46 -14.23
C TRP A 84 15.44 8.48 -15.29
N SER A 85 15.47 8.08 -16.56
CA SER A 85 15.19 8.99 -17.68
C SER A 85 13.68 9.18 -17.92
N ASP A 86 13.34 10.21 -18.70
CA ASP A 86 11.97 10.42 -19.18
C ASP A 86 11.45 9.24 -20.02
N GLU A 87 12.33 8.56 -20.76
CA GLU A 87 11.98 7.35 -21.51
C GLU A 87 11.61 6.21 -20.58
N ASP A 88 12.39 5.98 -19.50
CA ASP A 88 12.07 5.02 -18.46
C ASP A 88 10.72 5.32 -17.79
N GLN A 89 10.50 6.59 -17.46
CA GLN A 89 9.27 7.06 -16.83
C GLN A 89 8.06 6.82 -17.74
N THR A 90 8.16 7.21 -18.99
CA THR A 90 7.10 7.04 -20.00
C THR A 90 6.82 5.55 -20.24
N GLY A 91 7.87 4.74 -20.38
CA GLY A 91 7.74 3.29 -20.54
C GLY A 91 7.05 2.63 -19.36
N LEU A 92 7.42 3.02 -18.14
CA LEU A 92 6.80 2.49 -16.93
C LEU A 92 5.33 2.92 -16.80
N GLN A 93 5.01 4.17 -17.12
CA GLN A 93 3.63 4.66 -17.17
C GLN A 93 2.78 3.87 -18.17
N ALA A 94 3.31 3.59 -19.36
CA ALA A 94 2.62 2.79 -20.36
C ALA A 94 2.36 1.36 -19.86
N TRP A 95 3.36 0.72 -19.22
CA TRP A 95 3.19 -0.62 -18.64
C TRP A 95 2.08 -0.64 -17.58
N PHE A 96 2.03 0.35 -16.70
CA PHE A 96 1.01 0.41 -15.65
C PHE A 96 -0.38 0.81 -16.20
N ASP A 97 -0.45 1.56 -17.30
CA ASP A 97 -1.72 1.83 -17.99
C ASP A 97 -2.29 0.54 -18.60
N GLU A 98 -1.45 -0.26 -19.27
CA GLU A 98 -1.88 -1.58 -19.78
C GLU A 98 -2.30 -2.51 -18.64
N TYR A 99 -1.56 -2.52 -17.53
CA TYR A 99 -1.85 -3.41 -16.41
C TYR A 99 -3.15 -3.02 -15.67
N GLN A 100 -3.40 -1.74 -15.43
CA GLN A 100 -4.66 -1.30 -14.81
C GLN A 100 -5.87 -1.55 -15.73
N ASN A 101 -5.70 -1.47 -17.06
CA ASN A 101 -6.74 -1.84 -18.02
C ASN A 101 -6.99 -3.36 -17.97
N TRP A 102 -5.96 -4.19 -17.91
CA TRP A 102 -6.11 -5.63 -17.72
C TRP A 102 -6.85 -5.97 -16.41
N LEU A 103 -6.54 -5.28 -15.32
CA LEU A 103 -7.24 -5.44 -14.03
C LEU A 103 -8.74 -5.11 -14.15
N LYS A 104 -9.12 -4.16 -15.01
CA LYS A 104 -10.51 -3.79 -15.28
C LYS A 104 -11.22 -4.82 -16.16
N ASP A 105 -10.58 -5.21 -17.27
CA ASP A 105 -11.27 -5.86 -18.39
C ASP A 105 -11.17 -7.39 -18.36
N SER A 106 -10.17 -7.95 -17.68
CA SER A 106 -9.99 -9.39 -17.61
C SER A 106 -11.03 -10.08 -16.70
N PRO A 107 -11.43 -11.34 -17.01
CA PRO A 107 -12.30 -12.08 -16.11
C PRO A 107 -11.74 -12.25 -14.70
N LEU A 108 -10.41 -12.34 -14.54
CA LEU A 108 -9.74 -12.45 -13.23
C LEU A 108 -9.80 -11.13 -12.47
N GLY A 109 -9.59 -10.00 -13.16
CA GLY A 109 -9.71 -8.66 -12.57
C GLY A 109 -11.12 -8.38 -12.11
N GLN A 110 -12.12 -8.65 -12.95
CA GLN A 110 -13.54 -8.50 -12.62
C GLN A 110 -13.99 -9.41 -11.46
N HIS A 111 -13.39 -10.59 -11.32
CA HIS A 111 -13.64 -11.45 -10.17
C HIS A 111 -13.19 -10.77 -8.87
N GLU A 112 -11.97 -10.20 -8.84
CA GLU A 112 -11.45 -9.50 -7.66
C GLU A 112 -12.18 -8.17 -7.39
N GLU A 113 -12.59 -7.45 -8.42
CA GLU A 113 -13.36 -6.22 -8.28
C GLU A 113 -14.68 -6.46 -7.53
N ARG A 114 -15.36 -7.59 -7.82
CA ARG A 114 -16.62 -7.98 -7.16
C ARG A 114 -16.44 -8.54 -5.75
N ALA A 115 -15.22 -8.83 -5.32
CA ALA A 115 -14.98 -9.34 -3.98
C ALA A 115 -15.40 -8.32 -2.91
N THR A 116 -16.17 -8.78 -1.91
CA THR A 116 -16.75 -7.93 -0.84
C THR A 116 -15.85 -7.82 0.40
N ASN A 117 -14.66 -8.41 0.36
CA ASN A 117 -13.66 -8.43 1.41
C ASN A 117 -12.41 -7.64 1.00
N ASN A 118 -11.30 -7.81 1.74
CA ASN A 118 -10.01 -7.17 1.48
C ASN A 118 -9.51 -7.34 0.03
N HIS A 119 -9.84 -8.43 -0.65
CA HIS A 119 -9.45 -8.66 -2.04
C HIS A 119 -9.97 -7.55 -2.96
N GLY A 120 -11.24 -7.20 -2.86
CA GLY A 120 -11.79 -6.10 -3.64
C GLY A 120 -11.23 -4.74 -3.25
N SER A 121 -10.90 -4.52 -1.97
CA SER A 121 -10.23 -3.29 -1.52
C SER A 121 -8.82 -3.17 -2.09
N TRP A 122 -8.05 -4.26 -2.08
CA TRP A 122 -6.71 -4.30 -2.69
C TRP A 122 -6.76 -4.14 -4.21
N HIS A 123 -7.76 -4.73 -4.88
CA HIS A 123 -7.96 -4.53 -6.32
C HIS A 123 -8.19 -3.04 -6.63
N ALA A 124 -9.10 -2.39 -5.91
CA ALA A 124 -9.37 -0.97 -6.08
C ALA A 124 -8.14 -0.09 -5.79
N ALA A 125 -7.40 -0.37 -4.69
CA ALA A 125 -6.19 0.37 -4.33
C ALA A 125 -5.10 0.27 -5.40
N GLN A 126 -4.87 -0.92 -5.94
CA GLN A 126 -3.92 -1.16 -7.02
C GLN A 126 -4.33 -0.40 -8.28
N ARG A 127 -5.58 -0.58 -8.75
CA ARG A 127 -6.05 0.11 -9.96
C ARG A 127 -5.98 1.64 -9.83
N ALA A 128 -6.43 2.19 -8.71
CA ALA A 128 -6.40 3.63 -8.50
C ALA A 128 -4.95 4.19 -8.50
N ARG A 129 -4.02 3.53 -7.81
CA ARG A 129 -2.60 3.95 -7.77
C ARG A 129 -1.93 3.83 -9.13
N TYR A 130 -2.21 2.75 -9.88
CA TYR A 130 -1.65 2.53 -11.20
C TYR A 130 -2.21 3.52 -12.24
N ALA A 131 -3.51 3.78 -12.20
CA ALA A 131 -4.14 4.79 -13.05
C ALA A 131 -3.57 6.20 -12.77
N LEU A 132 -3.44 6.57 -11.49
CA LEU A 132 -2.84 7.85 -11.10
C LEU A 132 -1.40 7.98 -11.63
N PHE A 133 -0.55 6.95 -11.44
CA PHE A 133 0.83 6.94 -11.93
C PHE A 133 0.91 7.04 -13.46
N ALA A 134 -0.02 6.42 -14.18
CA ALA A 134 -0.14 6.50 -15.63
C ALA A 134 -0.74 7.84 -16.13
N GLY A 135 -0.95 8.83 -15.25
CA GLY A 135 -1.55 10.12 -15.60
C GLY A 135 -3.06 10.08 -15.88
N LYS A 136 -3.75 9.01 -15.47
CA LYS A 136 -5.19 8.82 -15.68
C LYS A 136 -5.99 9.24 -14.43
N GLU A 137 -5.86 10.49 -14.03
CA GLU A 137 -6.51 11.00 -12.80
C GLU A 137 -8.02 10.78 -12.77
N ASN A 138 -8.71 10.94 -13.90
CA ASN A 138 -10.17 10.71 -13.98
C ASN A 138 -10.53 9.27 -13.63
N ILE A 139 -9.76 8.28 -14.11
CA ILE A 139 -9.95 6.87 -13.77
C ILE A 139 -9.70 6.64 -12.27
N ALA A 140 -8.64 7.21 -11.73
CA ALA A 140 -8.37 7.13 -10.29
C ALA A 140 -9.53 7.71 -9.47
N ARG A 141 -10.05 8.90 -9.84
CA ARG A 141 -11.19 9.55 -9.19
C ARG A 141 -12.45 8.70 -9.23
N GLU A 142 -12.78 8.10 -10.38
CA GLU A 142 -13.93 7.18 -10.51
C GLU A 142 -13.81 5.97 -9.58
N ILE A 143 -12.61 5.38 -9.47
CA ILE A 143 -12.36 4.24 -8.58
C ILE A 143 -12.54 4.67 -7.12
N ILE A 144 -12.03 5.84 -6.73
CA ILE A 144 -12.17 6.39 -5.38
C ILE A 144 -13.64 6.67 -5.05
N ALA A 145 -14.39 7.25 -5.98
CA ALA A 145 -15.83 7.46 -5.80
C ALA A 145 -16.57 6.13 -5.58
N GLY A 146 -16.25 5.10 -6.36
CA GLY A 146 -16.79 3.73 -6.17
C GLY A 146 -16.37 3.08 -4.84
N ALA A 147 -15.24 3.44 -4.29
CA ALA A 147 -14.77 2.94 -2.99
C ALA A 147 -15.67 3.38 -1.82
N LYS A 148 -16.38 4.50 -1.95
CA LYS A 148 -17.39 4.95 -0.96
C LYS A 148 -18.47 3.89 -0.74
N THR A 149 -19.00 3.32 -1.82
CA THR A 149 -19.97 2.21 -1.75
C THR A 149 -19.35 0.96 -1.11
N ARG A 150 -18.08 0.66 -1.43
CA ARG A 150 -17.36 -0.46 -0.83
C ARG A 150 -17.22 -0.30 0.68
N ILE A 151 -16.81 0.87 1.15
CA ILE A 151 -16.72 1.20 2.59
C ILE A 151 -18.06 0.98 3.25
N GLY A 152 -19.16 1.51 2.69
CA GLY A 152 -20.50 1.33 3.22
C GLY A 152 -20.97 -0.12 3.30
N ASN A 153 -20.46 -1.01 2.44
CA ASN A 153 -20.83 -2.42 2.43
C ASN A 153 -19.90 -3.32 3.28
N GLN A 154 -18.71 -2.85 3.62
CA GLN A 154 -17.72 -3.65 4.36
C GLN A 154 -17.78 -3.46 5.88
N PHE A 155 -18.23 -2.31 6.34
CA PHE A 155 -18.39 -2.01 7.75
C PHE A 155 -19.86 -1.99 8.14
N ASP A 156 -20.19 -2.50 9.33
CA ASP A 156 -21.48 -2.24 9.98
C ASP A 156 -21.44 -0.93 10.79
N ALA A 157 -22.56 -0.58 11.43
CA ALA A 157 -22.69 0.64 12.20
C ALA A 157 -21.72 0.69 13.42
N GLU A 158 -21.30 -0.44 13.91
CA GLU A 158 -20.34 -0.59 15.03
C GLU A 158 -18.88 -0.53 14.58
N GLY A 159 -18.61 -0.68 13.29
CA GLY A 159 -17.25 -0.69 12.72
C GLY A 159 -16.69 -2.09 12.47
N ASN A 160 -17.52 -3.11 12.59
CA ASN A 160 -17.10 -4.48 12.35
C ASN A 160 -17.00 -4.80 10.86
N GLN A 161 -16.09 -5.70 10.52
CA GLN A 161 -15.84 -6.15 9.15
C GLN A 161 -16.29 -7.60 8.99
N ALA A 162 -17.57 -7.82 8.81
CA ALA A 162 -18.20 -9.15 8.85
C ALA A 162 -17.56 -10.18 7.89
N ALA A 163 -17.05 -9.76 6.73
CA ALA A 163 -16.36 -10.63 5.79
C ALA A 163 -15.00 -11.10 6.32
N GLU A 164 -14.28 -10.25 7.05
CA GLU A 164 -12.97 -10.55 7.62
C GLU A 164 -13.09 -11.31 8.95
N HIS A 165 -14.14 -11.09 9.72
CA HIS A 165 -14.41 -11.84 10.95
C HIS A 165 -14.58 -13.35 10.73
N LYS A 166 -14.96 -13.77 9.52
CA LYS A 166 -15.09 -15.19 9.14
C LYS A 166 -13.74 -15.87 8.82
N ARG A 167 -12.64 -15.13 8.89
CA ARG A 167 -11.30 -15.65 8.56
C ARG A 167 -10.65 -16.22 9.83
N THR A 168 -9.82 -17.25 9.63
CA THR A 168 -9.04 -17.88 10.73
C THR A 168 -7.98 -16.97 11.37
N LEU A 169 -7.65 -15.86 10.72
CA LEU A 169 -6.79 -14.78 11.21
C LEU A 169 -7.55 -13.46 11.12
N SER A 170 -8.73 -13.39 11.75
CA SER A 170 -9.70 -12.34 11.53
C SER A 170 -9.19 -10.94 11.85
N LEU A 171 -8.51 -10.73 12.99
CA LEU A 171 -7.93 -9.45 13.35
C LEU A 171 -6.87 -9.00 12.33
N HIS A 172 -6.02 -9.94 11.89
CA HIS A 172 -5.04 -9.67 10.84
C HIS A 172 -5.72 -9.23 9.53
N TYR A 173 -6.80 -9.92 9.11
CA TYR A 173 -7.48 -9.57 7.86
C TYR A 173 -8.28 -8.28 7.97
N CYS A 174 -8.86 -7.94 9.14
CA CYS A 174 -9.47 -6.62 9.35
C CYS A 174 -8.45 -5.50 9.17
N LEU A 175 -7.27 -5.62 9.78
CA LEU A 175 -6.18 -4.65 9.64
C LEU A 175 -5.64 -4.62 8.20
N PHE A 176 -5.56 -5.77 7.54
CA PHE A 176 -5.11 -5.89 6.16
C PHE A 176 -6.07 -5.21 5.17
N ASN A 177 -7.37 -5.28 5.42
CA ASN A 177 -8.37 -4.54 4.65
C ASN A 177 -8.23 -3.03 4.85
N LEU A 178 -8.09 -2.57 6.11
CA LEU A 178 -7.84 -1.16 6.41
C LEU A 178 -6.56 -0.62 5.79
N THR A 179 -5.52 -1.48 5.65
CA THR A 179 -4.31 -1.13 4.92
C THR A 179 -4.60 -0.83 3.44
N ALA A 180 -5.46 -1.60 2.79
CA ALA A 180 -5.87 -1.32 1.41
C ALA A 180 -6.68 -0.03 1.31
N LEU A 181 -7.62 0.18 2.23
CA LEU A 181 -8.47 1.37 2.26
C LEU A 181 -7.67 2.65 2.56
N SER A 182 -6.66 2.60 3.43
CA SER A 182 -5.75 3.73 3.67
C SER A 182 -4.92 4.09 2.42
N ARG A 183 -4.53 3.09 1.62
CA ARG A 183 -3.86 3.34 0.33
C ARG A 183 -4.80 4.01 -0.67
N LEU A 184 -6.07 3.59 -0.72
CA LEU A 184 -7.10 4.26 -1.51
C LEU A 184 -7.30 5.70 -1.06
N ALA A 185 -7.41 5.95 0.24
CA ALA A 185 -7.57 7.30 0.79
C ALA A 185 -6.38 8.21 0.39
N ARG A 186 -5.14 7.69 0.42
CA ARG A 186 -3.95 8.42 -0.07
C ARG A 186 -4.03 8.78 -1.55
N VAL A 187 -4.58 7.90 -2.39
CA VAL A 187 -4.82 8.23 -3.81
C VAL A 187 -5.93 9.29 -3.90
N GLY A 188 -6.98 9.18 -3.06
CA GLY A 188 -8.04 10.18 -2.94
C GLY A 188 -7.51 11.59 -2.68
N ASP A 189 -6.55 11.73 -1.75
CA ASP A 189 -5.87 13.02 -1.44
C ASP A 189 -5.25 13.67 -2.70
N LYS A 190 -4.76 12.85 -3.64
CA LYS A 190 -4.12 13.35 -4.87
C LYS A 190 -5.10 13.76 -5.96
N VAL A 191 -6.33 13.24 -5.92
CA VAL A 191 -7.36 13.52 -6.93
C VAL A 191 -8.52 14.37 -6.38
N GLY A 192 -8.38 14.88 -5.16
CA GLY A 192 -9.37 15.75 -4.53
C GLY A 192 -10.62 15.03 -4.02
N GLU A 193 -10.51 13.73 -3.68
CA GLU A 193 -11.58 12.91 -3.15
C GLU A 193 -11.25 12.42 -1.74
N ASP A 194 -11.99 12.87 -0.76
CA ASP A 194 -11.79 12.49 0.63
C ASP A 194 -12.47 11.15 0.95
N LEU A 195 -11.67 10.14 1.27
CA LEU A 195 -12.13 8.87 1.84
C LEU A 195 -11.85 8.74 3.33
N TRP A 196 -10.95 9.57 3.88
CA TRP A 196 -10.60 9.50 5.29
C TRP A 196 -11.76 9.86 6.19
N GLU A 197 -12.45 10.98 5.86
CA GLU A 197 -13.60 11.49 6.60
C GLU A 197 -14.93 10.98 6.05
N TYR A 198 -14.89 10.20 4.96
CA TYR A 198 -16.11 9.66 4.39
C TYR A 198 -16.83 8.76 5.38
N THR A 199 -18.10 9.09 5.62
CA THR A 199 -18.98 8.37 6.53
C THR A 199 -20.27 7.99 5.77
N PRO A 200 -20.55 6.70 5.54
CA PRO A 200 -21.81 6.25 4.96
C PRO A 200 -23.01 6.48 5.92
N ASP A 201 -24.22 6.31 5.43
CA ASP A 201 -25.48 6.59 6.17
C ASP A 201 -25.56 5.89 7.53
N HIS A 202 -24.97 4.70 7.68
CA HIS A 202 -24.90 3.97 8.95
C HIS A 202 -23.83 4.49 9.92
N GLY A 203 -23.08 5.55 9.56
CA GLY A 203 -22.19 6.27 10.46
C GLY A 203 -20.81 5.62 10.70
N CYS A 204 -20.35 4.68 9.87
CA CYS A 204 -19.04 4.04 10.03
C CYS A 204 -18.18 4.13 8.77
N GLY A 205 -17.15 5.00 8.83
CA GLY A 205 -16.07 5.08 7.86
C GLY A 205 -14.82 4.30 8.31
N ILE A 206 -13.71 4.51 7.59
CA ILE A 206 -12.45 3.79 7.84
C ILE A 206 -11.84 4.09 9.21
N ARG A 207 -12.01 5.32 9.73
CA ARG A 207 -11.52 5.71 11.06
C ARG A 207 -12.14 4.83 12.14
N LYS A 208 -13.47 4.78 12.20
CA LYS A 208 -14.18 3.96 13.19
C LYS A 208 -13.85 2.47 13.05
N GLY A 209 -13.68 2.00 11.80
CA GLY A 209 -13.23 0.63 11.53
C GLY A 209 -11.85 0.31 12.13
N LEU A 210 -10.93 1.28 12.17
CA LEU A 210 -9.64 1.11 12.85
C LEU A 210 -9.78 1.24 14.38
N ASP A 211 -10.56 2.19 14.86
CA ASP A 211 -10.76 2.43 16.31
C ASP A 211 -11.24 1.16 17.03
N VAL A 212 -12.11 0.38 16.39
CA VAL A 212 -12.59 -0.93 16.92
C VAL A 212 -11.45 -1.94 17.09
N LEU A 213 -10.41 -1.88 16.26
CA LEU A 213 -9.27 -2.80 16.32
C LEU A 213 -8.20 -2.35 17.34
N MET A 214 -8.10 -1.03 17.60
CA MET A 214 -7.03 -0.46 18.42
C MET A 214 -6.82 -1.13 19.78
N PRO A 215 -7.87 -1.50 20.57
CA PRO A 215 -7.70 -2.19 21.84
C PRO A 215 -6.95 -3.52 21.72
N TYR A 216 -7.12 -4.23 20.60
CA TYR A 216 -6.57 -5.56 20.34
C TYR A 216 -5.19 -5.54 19.68
N LEU A 217 -4.75 -4.40 19.19
CA LEU A 217 -3.42 -4.24 18.60
C LEU A 217 -2.32 -4.09 19.66
N SER A 218 -2.69 -3.91 20.92
CA SER A 218 -1.77 -3.99 22.06
C SER A 218 -1.69 -5.42 22.55
N LYS A 219 -0.46 -5.94 22.78
CA LYS A 219 -0.24 -7.35 23.23
C LYS A 219 -0.93 -7.73 24.54
N THR A 220 -1.42 -6.76 25.29
CA THR A 220 -2.11 -7.00 26.57
C THR A 220 -3.54 -7.48 26.40
N ASN A 221 -4.21 -7.12 25.31
CA ASN A 221 -5.64 -7.39 25.11
C ASN A 221 -5.93 -8.25 23.86
N GLU A 222 -4.91 -8.81 23.23
CA GLU A 222 -5.04 -9.64 22.03
C GLU A 222 -5.92 -10.88 22.26
N SER A 223 -5.84 -11.44 23.47
CA SER A 223 -6.65 -12.60 23.89
C SER A 223 -8.14 -12.28 24.09
N GLU A 224 -8.51 -11.01 24.14
CA GLU A 224 -9.90 -10.55 24.29
C GLU A 224 -10.61 -10.36 22.92
N TRP A 225 -9.89 -10.56 21.81
CA TRP A 225 -10.50 -10.49 20.48
C TRP A 225 -11.61 -11.54 20.33
N PRO A 226 -12.86 -11.14 20.01
CA PRO A 226 -14.02 -12.02 20.09
C PRO A 226 -14.18 -12.98 18.90
N HIS A 227 -13.29 -12.90 17.89
CA HIS A 227 -13.36 -13.72 16.68
C HIS A 227 -12.16 -14.66 16.56
N GLU A 228 -12.22 -15.61 15.62
CA GLU A 228 -11.16 -16.60 15.42
C GLU A 228 -9.82 -15.93 15.05
N GLN A 229 -8.77 -16.24 15.80
CA GLN A 229 -7.40 -15.78 15.56
C GLN A 229 -6.43 -16.92 15.97
N ILE A 230 -6.14 -17.80 15.02
CA ILE A 230 -5.35 -19.04 15.28
C ILE A 230 -3.86 -18.79 15.53
N LYS A 231 -3.37 -17.57 15.36
CA LYS A 231 -1.97 -17.18 15.64
C LYS A 231 -1.95 -15.81 16.33
N PRO A 232 -0.94 -15.55 17.17
CA PRO A 232 -0.73 -14.21 17.71
C PRO A 232 -0.72 -13.16 16.61
N VAL A 233 -1.27 -11.98 16.90
CA VAL A 233 -1.27 -10.86 15.95
C VAL A 233 0.14 -10.32 15.84
N GLU A 234 0.72 -10.48 14.66
CA GLU A 234 1.91 -9.73 14.26
C GLU A 234 1.47 -8.57 13.38
N ILE A 235 1.72 -7.34 13.82
CA ILE A 235 1.43 -6.16 13.00
C ILE A 235 2.49 -6.11 11.89
N PRO A 236 2.12 -6.39 10.62
CA PRO A 236 3.09 -6.37 9.53
C PRO A 236 3.57 -4.93 9.25
N PRO A 237 4.76 -4.72 8.67
CA PRO A 237 5.27 -3.39 8.35
C PRO A 237 4.30 -2.51 7.55
N SER A 238 3.52 -3.10 6.64
CA SER A 238 2.49 -2.38 5.88
C SER A 238 1.38 -1.81 6.77
N ALA A 239 1.05 -2.47 7.87
CA ALA A 239 0.08 -2.00 8.83
C ALA A 239 0.66 -0.95 9.79
N HIS A 240 1.97 -1.00 10.09
CA HIS A 240 2.65 0.12 10.77
C HIS A 240 2.48 1.42 9.98
N LEU A 241 2.72 1.38 8.67
CA LEU A 241 2.48 2.54 7.81
C LEU A 241 1.02 3.01 7.89
N THR A 242 0.06 2.09 7.87
CA THR A 242 -1.36 2.42 8.02
C THR A 242 -1.62 3.20 9.30
N LEU A 243 -1.15 2.70 10.44
CA LEU A 243 -1.30 3.37 11.74
C LEU A 243 -0.65 4.77 11.76
N LEU A 244 0.52 4.92 11.15
CA LEU A 244 1.18 6.22 11.02
C LEU A 244 0.38 7.18 10.12
N LEU A 245 -0.19 6.70 9.01
CA LEU A 245 -1.03 7.49 8.13
C LEU A 245 -2.29 7.98 8.84
N PHE A 246 -2.94 7.12 9.63
CA PHE A 246 -4.09 7.50 10.45
C PHE A 246 -3.68 8.54 11.52
N SER A 247 -2.57 8.29 12.23
CA SER A 247 -2.05 9.26 13.20
C SER A 247 -1.81 10.63 12.58
N GLN A 248 -1.26 10.64 11.38
CA GLN A 248 -0.95 11.86 10.67
C GLN A 248 -2.20 12.58 10.17
N HIS A 249 -3.11 11.84 9.53
CA HIS A 249 -4.31 12.45 8.94
C HIS A 249 -5.25 13.00 10.01
N PHE A 250 -5.55 12.21 11.04
CA PHE A 250 -6.47 12.57 12.12
C PHE A 250 -5.81 13.37 13.26
N ASN A 251 -4.51 13.69 13.16
CA ASN A 251 -3.72 14.34 14.21
C ASN A 251 -3.89 13.64 15.59
N ASP A 252 -3.93 12.32 15.59
CA ASP A 252 -4.15 11.49 16.77
C ASP A 252 -2.93 10.58 17.01
N PRO A 253 -2.10 10.89 18.04
CA PRO A 253 -0.89 10.13 18.32
C PRO A 253 -1.14 8.70 18.83
N THR A 254 -2.37 8.35 19.21
CA THR A 254 -2.68 7.01 19.76
C THR A 254 -2.39 5.92 18.75
N TYR A 255 -2.65 6.15 17.46
CA TYR A 255 -2.31 5.21 16.39
C TYR A 255 -0.80 4.98 16.25
N ALA A 256 0.00 6.06 16.31
CA ALA A 256 1.46 5.96 16.25
C ALA A 256 2.05 5.25 17.47
N LEU A 257 1.48 5.43 18.67
CA LEU A 257 1.90 4.73 19.88
C LEU A 257 1.73 3.22 19.78
N ALA A 258 0.71 2.73 19.07
CA ALA A 258 0.54 1.30 18.78
C ALA A 258 1.69 0.75 17.92
N VAL A 259 2.24 1.56 17.00
CA VAL A 259 3.44 1.20 16.22
C VAL A 259 4.65 1.05 17.14
N SER A 260 4.94 2.04 17.99
CA SER A 260 6.13 2.02 18.85
C SER A 260 6.16 0.83 19.81
N LYS A 261 5.01 0.43 20.36
CA LYS A 261 4.89 -0.74 21.24
C LYS A 261 5.18 -2.07 20.53
N ASN A 262 5.00 -2.12 19.21
CA ASN A 262 5.20 -3.32 18.40
C ASN A 262 6.52 -3.29 17.61
N ALA A 263 7.02 -2.12 17.24
CA ALA A 263 8.26 -1.94 16.45
C ALA A 263 9.52 -2.42 17.17
N LEU A 264 9.58 -2.32 18.50
CA LEU A 264 10.70 -2.77 19.34
C LEU A 264 11.04 -4.27 19.24
N ARG A 265 10.25 -5.05 18.51
CA ARG A 265 10.48 -6.50 18.32
C ARG A 265 10.90 -6.90 16.92
N ASN A 266 10.90 -5.99 15.94
CA ASN A 266 11.24 -6.27 14.53
C ASN A 266 12.20 -5.22 13.99
N GLU A 267 13.39 -5.09 14.60
CA GLU A 267 14.43 -4.12 14.19
C GLU A 267 14.86 -4.25 12.72
N GLU A 268 14.67 -5.41 12.10
CA GLU A 268 15.13 -5.69 10.73
C GLU A 268 14.21 -5.23 9.60
N ARG A 269 13.01 -4.65 9.86
CA ARG A 269 11.99 -4.42 8.82
C ARG A 269 11.40 -3.00 8.75
N ASN A 270 11.98 -2.02 9.43
CA ASN A 270 11.36 -0.71 9.63
C ASN A 270 11.65 0.37 8.55
N PHE A 271 12.14 0.02 7.37
CA PHE A 271 12.37 1.01 6.29
C PHE A 271 11.08 1.75 5.88
N THR A 272 9.91 1.14 6.01
CA THR A 272 8.62 1.75 5.67
C THR A 272 8.28 2.96 6.56
N VAL A 273 8.79 3.01 7.78
CA VAL A 273 8.52 4.09 8.75
C VAL A 273 9.27 5.36 8.38
N LEU A 274 10.48 5.24 7.82
CA LEU A 274 11.32 6.39 7.45
C LEU A 274 10.75 7.20 6.27
N VAL A 275 10.09 6.54 5.32
CA VAL A 275 9.53 7.19 4.12
C VAL A 275 8.38 8.15 4.46
N VAL A 276 7.60 7.87 5.50
CA VAL A 276 6.43 8.69 5.87
C VAL A 276 6.81 9.96 6.61
N SER A 277 7.89 9.93 7.39
CA SER A 277 8.36 11.10 8.17
C SER A 277 9.10 12.14 7.32
N GLY A 278 9.75 11.73 6.21
CA GLY A 278 10.52 12.62 5.33
C GLY A 278 9.71 13.35 4.26
N ALA A 279 8.53 12.84 3.88
CA ALA A 279 7.74 13.38 2.76
C ALA A 279 6.97 14.69 3.08
N ARG A 280 7.03 15.20 4.33
CA ARG A 280 6.31 16.43 4.71
C ARG A 280 7.01 17.73 4.31
N ASP A 281 8.33 17.73 4.14
CA ASP A 281 9.10 18.98 3.93
C ASP A 281 9.31 19.34 2.45
N ALA A 282 8.98 18.45 1.51
CA ALA A 282 9.12 18.73 0.09
C ALA A 282 7.97 19.59 -0.52
N GLY A 283 6.91 19.85 0.23
CA GLY A 283 5.71 20.57 -0.23
C GLY A 283 5.53 22.00 0.28
N SER A 284 6.36 22.48 1.22
CA SER A 284 6.26 23.86 1.73
C SER A 284 7.60 24.38 2.23
N SER A 285 8.25 25.12 1.41
CA SER A 285 9.29 26.12 1.60
C SER A 285 10.62 25.82 0.90
N SER A 286 10.92 26.69 -0.04
CA SER A 286 12.28 27.09 -0.38
C SER A 286 12.94 27.71 0.87
N VAL A 287 13.69 26.94 1.65
CA VAL A 287 14.71 27.46 2.55
C VAL A 287 15.87 26.48 2.59
N ALA A 288 17.05 27.06 2.31
CA ALA A 288 18.34 26.42 2.28
C ALA A 288 18.72 25.70 3.59
N GLY A 289 19.31 24.54 3.40
CA GLY A 289 20.40 23.95 4.17
C GLY A 289 20.44 24.11 5.66
N GLU A 290 20.13 22.98 6.35
CA GLU A 290 20.89 22.62 7.54
C GLU A 290 20.99 21.09 7.60
N LYS A 291 22.17 20.59 7.22
CA LYS A 291 22.55 19.19 7.40
C LYS A 291 22.71 18.94 8.89
N ALA A 292 21.88 18.07 9.47
CA ALA A 292 22.14 17.54 10.80
C ALA A 292 23.42 16.68 10.73
N MET A 293 24.52 17.19 11.29
CA MET A 293 25.74 16.45 11.55
C MET A 293 25.50 15.44 12.69
N ILE A 294 25.67 14.17 12.39
CA ILE A 294 25.80 13.13 13.41
C ILE A 294 27.21 13.27 14.01
N PRO A 295 27.42 13.41 15.32
CA PRO A 295 28.74 13.42 15.92
C PRO A 295 29.39 12.03 15.78
N ALA A 296 30.63 11.99 15.32
CA ALA A 296 31.47 10.83 15.46
C ALA A 296 31.97 10.77 16.92
N ASP A 297 31.58 9.74 17.62
CA ASP A 297 32.16 9.43 18.93
C ASP A 297 33.51 8.70 18.73
N GLU A 298 34.49 9.18 19.51
CA GLU A 298 35.83 8.60 19.66
C GLU A 298 35.80 7.23 20.35
#